data_56973970a12bcdf9461d13626a9a13bd
#
_entry.id   56973970a12bcdf9461d13626a9a13bd
#
_cell.length_a   1.000
_cell.length_b   1.000
_cell.length_c   1.000
_cell.angle_alpha   90.00
_cell.angle_beta   90.00
_cell.angle_gamma   90.00
#
_symmetry.space_group_name_H-M   'P 1'
#
loop_
_entity.id
_entity.type
_entity.pdbx_description
1 polymer ?
#
loop_
_entity_poly.entity_id
_entity_poly.type
_entity_poly.pdbx_seq_one_letter_code
_entity_poly.pdbx_strand_id
1 'polypeptide(L)'
;MNKLATLLLGNVVVLGFLVFLMNIMAIASIKIYNWTKPLQYAESHLFPNYQGAEWAQKHFSEYYDLGQAEYVAYYGWRRPPYAGETINIDQRGLRRTYRPENVTPERTIAFFGGSTTWGTGADDARTIPSEFVKLNPEYVGYNFGETGYVAHQSLNVFLQQYFDGFRPDVVVFYDGVNDVWNKCRYEMGAYSHSREIRIRTALREAGSGNEENFVLTVLPIRNFVEKVVRVLGNQNRSEASFYDCHKDSAKAEQIARVLLSDWLLVKNLVESYGGTFVPILEPVIYFSDTDKEHLKLSEALSWQYEALFPLIVDMLHREFPQLAGNFMDLRDVLDRDEYFYIDWCHLSPNGNQRIAARISDGVNARTGKAMASRQ
;
A
#
# COMPACT_ATOMS: atom_id res chain seq x y z
N MET A 1 -56.91 24.48 20.07
CA MET A 1 -55.92 23.38 20.14
C MET A 1 -55.99 22.76 21.52
N ASN A 2 -56.16 21.44 21.59
CA ASN A 2 -56.36 20.76 22.88
C ASN A 2 -55.06 20.77 23.67
N LYS A 3 -55.06 21.04 24.99
CA LYS A 3 -53.84 21.12 25.84
C LYS A 3 -52.92 19.93 25.63
N LEU A 4 -53.47 18.75 25.37
CA LEU A 4 -52.72 17.53 25.05
C LEU A 4 -51.93 17.65 23.73
N ALA A 5 -52.53 18.21 22.68
CA ALA A 5 -51.88 18.41 21.39
C ALA A 5 -50.72 19.43 21.47
N THR A 6 -50.89 20.49 22.29
CA THR A 6 -49.82 21.46 22.52
C THR A 6 -48.65 20.85 23.29
N LEU A 7 -48.93 20.01 24.29
CA LEU A 7 -47.92 19.29 25.06
C LEU A 7 -47.15 18.27 24.20
N LEU A 8 -47.85 17.50 23.35
CA LEU A 8 -47.27 16.56 22.43
C LEU A 8 -46.37 17.27 21.40
N LEU A 9 -46.86 18.36 20.80
CA LEU A 9 -46.06 19.17 19.86
C LEU A 9 -44.81 19.74 20.51
N GLY A 10 -44.90 20.25 21.75
CA GLY A 10 -43.78 20.76 22.53
C GLY A 10 -42.73 19.68 22.77
N ASN A 11 -43.14 18.48 23.16
CA ASN A 11 -42.21 17.36 23.36
C ASN A 11 -41.54 16.91 22.07
N VAL A 12 -42.24 16.89 20.93
CA VAL A 12 -41.65 16.56 19.62
C VAL A 12 -40.61 17.60 19.23
N VAL A 13 -40.87 18.90 19.43
CA VAL A 13 -39.91 19.97 19.15
C VAL A 13 -38.70 19.85 20.03
N VAL A 14 -38.86 19.60 21.33
CA VAL A 14 -37.75 19.42 22.28
C VAL A 14 -36.92 18.19 21.90
N LEU A 15 -37.55 17.07 21.57
CA LEU A 15 -36.87 15.85 21.15
C LEU A 15 -36.05 16.09 19.84
N GLY A 16 -36.69 16.74 18.85
CA GLY A 16 -35.98 17.12 17.61
C GLY A 16 -34.77 17.99 17.85
N PHE A 17 -34.88 18.98 18.76
CA PHE A 17 -33.76 19.84 19.14
C PHE A 17 -32.65 19.07 19.86
N LEU A 18 -33.00 18.15 20.76
CA LEU A 18 -32.02 17.28 21.43
C LEU A 18 -31.29 16.38 20.45
N VAL A 19 -31.97 15.77 19.51
CA VAL A 19 -31.36 14.96 18.45
C VAL A 19 -30.40 15.80 17.59
N PHE A 20 -30.81 17.02 17.24
CA PHE A 20 -29.97 17.98 16.50
C PHE A 20 -28.68 18.33 17.26
N LEU A 21 -28.78 18.67 18.55
CA LEU A 21 -27.63 18.95 19.40
C LEU A 21 -26.68 17.74 19.53
N MET A 22 -27.25 16.53 19.71
CA MET A 22 -26.46 15.30 19.76
C MET A 22 -25.69 15.06 18.46
N ASN A 23 -26.28 15.34 17.30
CA ASN A 23 -25.58 15.24 16.01
C ASN A 23 -24.43 16.24 15.92
N ILE A 24 -24.62 17.51 16.33
CA ILE A 24 -23.54 18.51 16.36
C ILE A 24 -22.40 18.04 17.27
N MET A 25 -22.72 17.56 18.47
CA MET A 25 -21.71 17.05 19.41
C MET A 25 -20.97 15.83 18.84
N ALA A 26 -21.66 14.91 18.19
CA ALA A 26 -21.06 13.75 17.54
C ALA A 26 -20.10 14.17 16.43
N ILE A 27 -20.49 15.09 15.55
CA ILE A 27 -19.65 15.64 14.48
C ILE A 27 -18.40 16.34 15.08
N ALA A 28 -18.60 17.19 16.07
CA ALA A 28 -17.51 17.90 16.73
C ALA A 28 -16.52 16.93 17.40
N SER A 29 -17.02 15.92 18.11
CA SER A 29 -16.21 14.89 18.77
C SER A 29 -15.41 14.07 17.75
N ILE A 30 -15.99 13.70 16.63
CA ILE A 30 -15.30 12.99 15.54
C ILE A 30 -14.21 13.87 14.93
N LYS A 31 -14.49 15.17 14.70
CA LYS A 31 -13.49 16.12 14.17
C LYS A 31 -12.33 16.31 15.14
N ILE A 32 -12.62 16.53 16.43
CA ILE A 32 -11.60 16.68 17.48
C ILE A 32 -10.74 15.40 17.55
N TYR A 33 -11.36 14.23 17.64
CA TYR A 33 -10.64 12.96 17.66
C TYR A 33 -9.75 12.76 16.43
N ASN A 34 -10.21 13.11 15.22
CA ASN A 34 -9.41 13.02 14.03
C ASN A 34 -8.25 14.03 14.02
N TRP A 35 -8.46 15.22 14.55
CA TRP A 35 -7.46 16.28 14.68
C TRP A 35 -6.38 15.95 15.73
N THR A 36 -6.77 15.26 16.81
CA THR A 36 -5.82 14.84 17.87
C THR A 36 -5.10 13.53 17.56
N LYS A 37 -5.48 12.82 16.50
CA LYS A 37 -4.74 11.63 16.08
C LYS A 37 -3.36 12.03 15.53
N PRO A 38 -2.28 11.46 16.10
CA PRO A 38 -0.97 11.64 15.48
C PRO A 38 -1.01 11.09 14.05
N LEU A 39 -0.53 11.87 13.10
CA LEU A 39 -0.37 11.43 11.73
C LEU A 39 0.78 10.42 11.68
N GLN A 40 0.59 9.31 10.98
CA GLN A 40 1.48 8.14 11.01
C GLN A 40 2.95 8.47 10.76
N TYR A 41 3.23 9.41 9.84
CA TYR A 41 4.59 9.78 9.44
C TYR A 41 4.96 11.24 9.78
N ALA A 42 4.18 11.94 10.63
CA ALA A 42 4.41 13.36 10.89
C ALA A 42 5.81 13.65 11.43
N GLU A 43 6.35 12.76 12.24
CA GLU A 43 7.66 12.89 12.89
C GLU A 43 8.75 12.04 12.22
N SER A 44 8.44 11.34 11.11
CA SER A 44 9.41 10.46 10.45
C SER A 44 10.63 11.20 9.91
N HIS A 45 10.49 12.50 9.60
CA HIS A 45 11.63 13.33 9.21
C HIS A 45 12.68 13.50 10.33
N LEU A 46 12.34 13.18 11.59
CA LEU A 46 13.25 13.18 12.73
C LEU A 46 14.00 11.86 12.94
N PHE A 47 13.66 10.83 12.18
CA PHE A 47 14.30 9.53 12.29
C PHE A 47 15.78 9.59 11.86
N PRO A 48 16.63 8.69 12.38
CA PRO A 48 18.05 8.66 12.04
C PRO A 48 18.33 8.59 10.52
N ASN A 49 17.48 7.90 9.78
CA ASN A 49 17.56 7.75 8.31
C ASN A 49 17.36 9.06 7.54
N TYR A 50 16.87 10.13 8.16
CA TYR A 50 16.69 11.45 7.54
C TYR A 50 17.61 12.52 8.09
N GLN A 51 18.61 12.14 8.87
CA GLN A 51 19.57 13.11 9.41
C GLN A 51 20.26 13.87 8.27
N GLY A 52 20.14 15.20 8.27
CA GLY A 52 20.67 16.07 7.21
C GLY A 52 19.80 16.14 5.93
N ALA A 53 18.64 15.50 5.89
CA ALA A 53 17.71 15.54 4.77
C ALA A 53 16.70 16.69 4.91
N GLU A 54 17.09 17.92 4.55
CA GLU A 54 16.26 19.13 4.66
C GLU A 54 14.89 19.01 3.96
N TRP A 55 14.81 18.22 2.88
CA TRP A 55 13.59 17.97 2.12
C TRP A 55 12.57 17.07 2.85
N ALA A 56 13.01 16.28 3.86
CA ALA A 56 12.18 15.23 4.47
C ALA A 56 10.93 15.79 5.19
N GLN A 57 11.06 16.91 5.90
CA GLN A 57 9.93 17.56 6.55
C GLN A 57 8.88 17.98 5.53
N LYS A 58 9.31 18.59 4.41
CA LYS A 58 8.42 18.98 3.32
C LYS A 58 7.73 17.76 2.69
N HIS A 59 8.47 16.69 2.47
CA HIS A 59 7.95 15.44 1.90
C HIS A 59 6.80 14.86 2.75
N PHE A 60 6.99 14.71 4.04
CA PHE A 60 5.95 14.17 4.90
C PHE A 60 4.75 15.12 5.05
N SER A 61 4.95 16.44 4.96
CA SER A 61 3.85 17.40 4.85
C SER A 61 3.05 17.18 3.57
N GLU A 62 3.71 17.14 2.40
CA GLU A 62 3.07 16.89 1.11
C GLU A 62 2.36 15.54 1.06
N TYR A 63 2.92 14.50 1.70
CA TYR A 63 2.28 13.18 1.79
C TYR A 63 0.87 13.26 2.39
N TYR A 64 0.62 14.15 3.35
CA TYR A 64 -0.70 14.38 3.93
C TYR A 64 -1.59 15.27 3.07
N ASP A 65 -1.01 16.13 2.25
CA ASP A 65 -1.73 17.03 1.35
C ASP A 65 -2.24 16.34 0.08
N LEU A 66 -1.80 15.11 -0.19
CA LEU A 66 -2.15 14.33 -1.42
C LEU A 66 -3.65 14.10 -1.65
N GLY A 67 -4.49 14.38 -0.65
CA GLY A 67 -5.91 14.12 -0.74
C GLY A 67 -6.28 12.63 -0.67
N GLN A 68 -7.57 12.36 -0.86
CA GLN A 68 -8.09 11.00 -0.87
C GLN A 68 -7.91 10.38 -2.25
N ALA A 69 -7.53 9.09 -2.27
CA ALA A 69 -7.50 8.34 -3.50
C ALA A 69 -8.92 8.18 -4.08
N GLU A 70 -9.03 8.31 -5.40
CA GLU A 70 -10.26 8.20 -6.16
C GLU A 70 -10.53 6.75 -6.56
N TYR A 71 -11.83 6.41 -6.71
CA TYR A 71 -12.22 5.09 -7.18
C TYR A 71 -11.85 4.91 -8.64
N VAL A 72 -11.26 3.76 -8.96
CA VAL A 72 -11.04 3.31 -10.34
C VAL A 72 -11.55 1.89 -10.50
N ALA A 73 -12.29 1.64 -11.58
CA ALA A 73 -12.85 0.32 -11.85
C ALA A 73 -11.75 -0.76 -11.94
N TYR A 74 -12.07 -1.97 -11.46
CA TYR A 74 -11.28 -3.20 -11.47
C TYR A 74 -10.08 -3.26 -10.53
N TYR A 75 -9.33 -2.16 -10.26
CA TYR A 75 -8.22 -2.18 -9.31
C TYR A 75 -8.44 -1.31 -8.06
N GLY A 76 -9.61 -0.64 -7.96
CA GLY A 76 -10.17 -0.10 -6.73
C GLY A 76 -9.90 1.37 -6.50
N TRP A 77 -8.68 1.88 -6.55
CA TRP A 77 -8.36 3.29 -6.31
C TRP A 77 -7.03 3.71 -6.93
N ARG A 78 -6.91 5.02 -7.15
CA ARG A 78 -5.67 5.69 -7.56
C ARG A 78 -5.61 7.07 -6.92
N ARG A 79 -4.43 7.57 -6.65
CA ARG A 79 -4.26 8.95 -6.21
C ARG A 79 -4.56 9.92 -7.34
N PRO A 80 -5.22 11.08 -7.05
CA PRO A 80 -5.41 12.12 -8.05
C PRO A 80 -4.07 12.77 -8.43
N PRO A 81 -4.03 13.51 -9.56
CA PRO A 81 -2.87 14.31 -9.94
C PRO A 81 -2.46 15.27 -8.82
N TYR A 82 -1.16 15.39 -8.60
CA TYR A 82 -0.58 16.26 -7.57
C TYR A 82 0.72 16.88 -8.08
N ALA A 83 0.94 18.16 -7.78
CA ALA A 83 2.16 18.88 -8.13
C ALA A 83 2.76 19.51 -6.88
N GLY A 84 3.77 18.85 -6.30
CA GLY A 84 4.51 19.31 -5.13
C GLY A 84 6.00 19.51 -5.44
N GLU A 85 6.74 19.82 -4.41
CA GLU A 85 8.21 19.94 -4.49
C GLU A 85 8.88 18.55 -4.47
N THR A 86 8.34 17.64 -3.64
CA THR A 86 8.91 16.32 -3.39
C THR A 86 8.08 15.19 -3.95
N ILE A 87 6.77 15.42 -4.17
CA ILE A 87 5.83 14.45 -4.70
C ILE A 87 5.13 15.04 -5.92
N ASN A 88 5.20 14.34 -7.05
CA ASN A 88 4.48 14.70 -8.26
C ASN A 88 3.78 13.47 -8.82
N ILE A 89 2.49 13.61 -9.14
CA ILE A 89 1.63 12.55 -9.69
C ILE A 89 0.99 13.08 -10.97
N ASP A 90 1.13 12.36 -12.07
CA ASP A 90 0.59 12.76 -13.37
C ASP A 90 -0.94 12.53 -13.48
N GLN A 91 -1.54 12.93 -14.62
CA GLN A 91 -2.98 12.78 -14.89
C GLN A 91 -3.47 11.32 -14.91
N ARG A 92 -2.56 10.36 -15.02
CA ARG A 92 -2.86 8.91 -14.95
C ARG A 92 -2.72 8.37 -13.54
N GLY A 93 -2.37 9.21 -12.56
CA GLY A 93 -2.10 8.81 -11.19
C GLY A 93 -0.72 8.15 -11.00
N LEU A 94 0.21 8.28 -11.96
CA LEU A 94 1.55 7.73 -11.84
C LEU A 94 2.45 8.70 -11.10
N ARG A 95 3.19 8.18 -10.11
CA ARG A 95 4.21 8.97 -9.45
C ARG A 95 5.39 9.23 -10.38
N ARG A 96 5.91 10.47 -10.38
CA ARG A 96 7.08 10.87 -11.17
C ARG A 96 8.26 9.96 -10.87
N THR A 97 8.90 9.51 -11.93
CA THR A 97 10.20 8.80 -11.88
C THR A 97 11.29 9.72 -12.41
N TYR A 98 12.48 9.65 -11.83
CA TYR A 98 13.66 10.37 -12.29
C TYR A 98 13.90 10.12 -13.77
N ARG A 99 14.30 11.16 -14.49
CA ARG A 99 14.75 11.09 -15.90
C ARG A 99 16.11 11.74 -16.02
N PRO A 100 17.10 11.01 -16.53
CA PRO A 100 18.43 11.59 -16.75
C PRO A 100 18.36 12.66 -17.83
N GLU A 101 19.11 13.75 -17.63
CA GLU A 101 19.33 14.75 -18.66
C GLU A 101 20.37 14.23 -19.67
N ASN A 102 20.25 14.64 -20.93
CA ASN A 102 21.22 14.34 -21.99
C ASN A 102 21.43 12.86 -22.33
N VAL A 103 20.51 11.98 -21.96
CA VAL A 103 20.47 10.58 -22.37
C VAL A 103 19.19 10.30 -23.12
N THR A 104 19.27 9.70 -24.30
CA THR A 104 18.10 9.19 -25.02
C THR A 104 17.88 7.73 -24.58
N PRO A 105 16.83 7.46 -23.78
CA PRO A 105 16.57 6.10 -23.33
C PRO A 105 16.13 5.21 -24.52
N GLU A 106 16.63 3.99 -24.55
CA GLU A 106 16.33 3.02 -25.59
C GLU A 106 15.34 1.93 -25.13
N ARG A 107 15.12 1.82 -23.81
CA ARG A 107 14.35 0.76 -23.17
C ARG A 107 13.36 1.33 -22.18
N THR A 108 12.35 0.53 -21.89
CA THR A 108 11.31 0.87 -20.90
C THR A 108 11.25 -0.15 -19.77
N ILE A 109 11.08 0.34 -18.54
CA ILE A 109 10.86 -0.51 -17.37
C ILE A 109 9.65 0.00 -16.59
N ALA A 110 8.75 -0.89 -16.21
CA ALA A 110 7.57 -0.58 -15.43
C ALA A 110 7.57 -1.32 -14.09
N PHE A 111 7.40 -0.58 -13.00
CA PHE A 111 7.34 -1.08 -11.64
C PHE A 111 5.90 -1.07 -11.15
N PHE A 112 5.41 -2.23 -10.71
CA PHE A 112 4.10 -2.43 -10.09
C PHE A 112 4.29 -2.90 -8.65
N GLY A 113 3.39 -2.52 -7.76
CA GLY A 113 3.44 -2.90 -6.35
C GLY A 113 2.69 -1.96 -5.43
N GLY A 114 2.99 -2.05 -4.16
CA GLY A 114 2.37 -1.30 -3.08
C GLY A 114 2.96 0.10 -2.84
N SER A 115 2.79 0.56 -1.61
CA SER A 115 3.34 1.83 -1.11
C SER A 115 4.86 1.88 -1.06
N THR A 116 5.52 0.76 -0.97
CA THR A 116 6.97 0.57 -1.05
C THR A 116 7.49 0.91 -2.45
N THR A 117 6.84 0.41 -3.50
CA THR A 117 7.10 0.80 -4.90
C THR A 117 6.74 2.26 -5.15
N TRP A 118 5.57 2.71 -4.66
CA TRP A 118 5.16 4.11 -4.76
C TRP A 118 6.20 5.05 -4.13
N GLY A 119 6.83 4.64 -3.02
CA GLY A 119 7.93 5.35 -2.36
C GLY A 119 7.46 6.28 -1.24
N THR A 120 6.72 5.74 -0.24
CA THR A 120 6.17 6.50 0.89
C THR A 120 7.23 7.30 1.67
N GLY A 121 8.44 6.77 1.83
CA GLY A 121 9.51 7.39 2.61
C GLY A 121 10.49 8.23 1.77
N ALA A 122 10.20 8.54 0.50
CA ALA A 122 11.15 9.18 -0.38
C ALA A 122 10.51 10.19 -1.34
N ASP A 123 11.25 11.23 -1.71
CA ASP A 123 10.85 12.14 -2.78
C ASP A 123 10.89 11.43 -4.15
N ASP A 124 10.41 12.12 -5.19
CA ASP A 124 10.33 11.57 -6.55
C ASP A 124 11.66 11.06 -7.08
N ALA A 125 12.76 11.73 -6.73
CA ALA A 125 14.09 11.37 -7.21
C ALA A 125 14.71 10.17 -6.48
N ARG A 126 14.14 9.75 -5.32
CA ARG A 126 14.72 8.73 -4.43
C ARG A 126 13.82 7.51 -4.23
N THR A 127 12.76 7.36 -5.03
CA THR A 127 11.95 6.13 -5.05
C THR A 127 12.74 4.97 -5.67
N ILE A 128 12.36 3.72 -5.40
CA ILE A 128 13.01 2.53 -6.02
C ILE A 128 13.08 2.65 -7.54
N PRO A 129 11.99 2.98 -8.27
CA PRO A 129 12.06 3.19 -9.73
C PRO A 129 13.03 4.29 -10.15
N SER A 130 13.09 5.40 -9.40
CA SER A 130 14.01 6.50 -9.69
C SER A 130 15.47 6.14 -9.46
N GLU A 131 15.77 5.47 -8.36
CA GLU A 131 17.13 4.99 -8.07
C GLU A 131 17.58 3.95 -9.09
N PHE A 132 16.66 3.08 -9.57
CA PHE A 132 16.95 2.15 -10.65
C PHE A 132 17.36 2.89 -11.93
N VAL A 133 16.61 3.92 -12.35
CA VAL A 133 16.91 4.69 -13.57
C VAL A 133 18.23 5.45 -13.45
N LYS A 134 18.61 5.95 -12.26
CA LYS A 134 19.94 6.56 -12.05
C LYS A 134 21.08 5.58 -12.31
N LEU A 135 20.89 4.32 -11.96
CA LEU A 135 21.87 3.25 -12.20
C LEU A 135 21.85 2.74 -13.65
N ASN A 136 20.70 2.91 -14.34
CA ASN A 136 20.47 2.38 -15.69
C ASN A 136 19.82 3.47 -16.56
N PRO A 137 20.58 4.50 -16.96
CA PRO A 137 20.06 5.69 -17.64
C PRO A 137 19.48 5.40 -19.04
N GLU A 138 19.75 4.23 -19.61
CA GLU A 138 19.14 3.75 -20.85
C GLU A 138 17.68 3.36 -20.72
N TYR A 139 17.12 3.35 -19.51
CA TYR A 139 15.70 3.05 -19.29
C TYR A 139 14.86 4.31 -19.05
N VAL A 140 13.64 4.32 -19.61
CA VAL A 140 12.53 5.13 -19.07
C VAL A 140 11.81 4.30 -18.02
N GLY A 141 11.79 4.78 -16.78
CA GLY A 141 11.09 4.15 -15.66
C GLY A 141 9.66 4.66 -15.52
N TYR A 142 8.72 3.74 -15.24
CA TYR A 142 7.33 4.04 -14.90
C TYR A 142 6.99 3.48 -13.53
N ASN A 143 6.47 4.33 -12.64
CA ASN A 143 6.06 3.94 -11.29
C ASN A 143 4.55 3.77 -11.23
N PHE A 144 4.07 2.52 -11.36
CA PHE A 144 2.67 2.13 -11.22
C PHE A 144 2.29 1.72 -9.80
N GLY A 145 3.19 1.83 -8.83
CA GLY A 145 2.91 1.57 -7.42
C GLY A 145 1.77 2.42 -6.89
N GLU A 146 1.02 1.88 -5.92
CA GLU A 146 -0.03 2.61 -5.20
C GLU A 146 -0.17 2.09 -3.77
N THR A 147 -0.49 2.99 -2.84
CA THR A 147 -0.56 2.65 -1.42
C THR A 147 -1.64 1.60 -1.11
N GLY A 148 -1.22 0.52 -0.44
CA GLY A 148 -2.09 -0.56 -0.01
C GLY A 148 -2.44 -1.58 -1.08
N TYR A 149 -1.87 -1.51 -2.29
CA TYR A 149 -2.08 -2.52 -3.33
C TYR A 149 -1.50 -3.87 -2.92
N VAL A 150 -2.26 -4.90 -3.17
CA VAL A 150 -1.85 -6.31 -3.15
C VAL A 150 -1.48 -6.75 -4.57
N ALA A 151 -0.78 -7.86 -4.73
CA ALA A 151 -0.33 -8.37 -6.03
C ALA A 151 -1.45 -8.47 -7.08
N HIS A 152 -2.65 -8.87 -6.67
CA HIS A 152 -3.83 -8.94 -7.55
C HIS A 152 -4.26 -7.56 -8.11
N GLN A 153 -4.06 -6.47 -7.35
CA GLN A 153 -4.31 -5.12 -7.84
C GLN A 153 -3.20 -4.68 -8.80
N SER A 154 -1.94 -5.02 -8.52
CA SER A 154 -0.82 -4.82 -9.44
C SER A 154 -1.08 -5.50 -10.80
N LEU A 155 -1.58 -6.76 -10.78
CA LEU A 155 -2.01 -7.48 -11.99
C LEU A 155 -3.10 -6.71 -12.74
N ASN A 156 -4.15 -6.23 -12.08
CA ASN A 156 -5.25 -5.53 -12.74
C ASN A 156 -4.79 -4.21 -13.38
N VAL A 157 -3.88 -3.46 -12.72
CA VAL A 157 -3.26 -2.27 -13.31
C VAL A 157 -2.42 -2.65 -14.54
N PHE A 158 -1.62 -3.71 -14.45
CA PHE A 158 -0.84 -4.20 -15.59
C PHE A 158 -1.74 -4.60 -16.76
N LEU A 159 -2.82 -5.33 -16.51
CA LEU A 159 -3.77 -5.75 -17.55
C LEU A 159 -4.39 -4.55 -18.29
N GLN A 160 -4.77 -3.48 -17.55
CA GLN A 160 -5.26 -2.27 -18.19
C GLN A 160 -4.20 -1.65 -19.10
N GLN A 161 -2.96 -1.49 -18.62
CA GLN A 161 -1.87 -0.98 -19.45
C GLN A 161 -1.59 -1.87 -20.67
N TYR A 162 -1.70 -3.19 -20.46
CA TYR A 162 -1.55 -4.16 -21.54
C TYR A 162 -2.65 -4.00 -22.61
N PHE A 163 -3.91 -3.80 -22.24
CA PHE A 163 -5.00 -3.55 -23.19
C PHE A 163 -4.86 -2.20 -23.90
N ASP A 164 -4.29 -1.20 -23.23
CA ASP A 164 -3.98 0.11 -23.82
C ASP A 164 -2.76 0.09 -24.77
N GLY A 165 -2.16 -1.09 -24.99
CA GLY A 165 -1.03 -1.28 -25.90
C GLY A 165 0.34 -1.00 -25.29
N PHE A 166 0.47 -0.72 -24.00
CA PHE A 166 1.75 -0.51 -23.35
C PHE A 166 2.50 -1.83 -23.19
N ARG A 167 3.73 -1.90 -23.72
CA ARG A 167 4.57 -3.10 -23.81
C ARG A 167 6.01 -2.77 -23.34
N PRO A 168 6.24 -2.62 -22.03
CA PRO A 168 7.58 -2.31 -21.54
C PRO A 168 8.54 -3.49 -21.73
N ASP A 169 9.81 -3.20 -21.97
CA ASP A 169 10.85 -4.21 -22.12
C ASP A 169 11.06 -5.02 -20.85
N VAL A 170 10.88 -4.37 -19.69
CA VAL A 170 10.98 -5.01 -18.37
C VAL A 170 9.77 -4.65 -17.53
N VAL A 171 9.15 -5.65 -16.93
CA VAL A 171 8.06 -5.51 -15.94
C VAL A 171 8.54 -6.06 -14.61
N VAL A 172 8.52 -5.22 -13.58
CA VAL A 172 8.88 -5.57 -12.21
C VAL A 172 7.61 -5.57 -11.36
N PHE A 173 7.32 -6.67 -10.69
CA PHE A 173 6.33 -6.72 -9.60
C PHE A 173 7.08 -6.83 -8.28
N TYR A 174 6.88 -5.83 -7.44
CA TYR A 174 7.48 -5.72 -6.12
C TYR A 174 6.37 -5.80 -5.09
N ASP A 175 6.07 -7.02 -4.64
CA ASP A 175 4.87 -7.39 -3.90
C ASP A 175 5.17 -8.32 -2.72
N GLY A 176 4.14 -8.63 -1.93
CA GLY A 176 4.15 -9.60 -0.82
C GLY A 176 3.76 -8.96 0.49
N VAL A 177 4.26 -7.78 0.80
CA VAL A 177 4.00 -7.06 2.06
C VAL A 177 2.51 -6.86 2.28
N ASN A 178 1.81 -6.27 1.32
CA ASN A 178 0.39 -5.99 1.46
C ASN A 178 -0.48 -7.25 1.36
N ASP A 179 -0.02 -8.30 0.68
CA ASP A 179 -0.70 -9.58 0.64
C ASP A 179 -0.77 -10.22 2.02
N VAL A 180 0.33 -10.17 2.80
CA VAL A 180 0.33 -10.60 4.20
C VAL A 180 -0.51 -9.67 5.06
N TRP A 181 -0.20 -8.38 5.08
CA TRP A 181 -0.82 -7.41 5.98
C TRP A 181 -2.34 -7.33 5.85
N ASN A 182 -2.87 -7.40 4.62
CA ASN A 182 -4.32 -7.32 4.38
C ASN A 182 -5.01 -8.67 4.50
N LYS A 183 -4.47 -9.71 3.83
CA LYS A 183 -5.17 -10.96 3.64
C LYS A 183 -5.08 -11.87 4.86
N CYS A 184 -4.04 -11.73 5.69
CA CYS A 184 -3.91 -12.47 6.95
C CYS A 184 -4.81 -11.94 8.09
N ARG A 185 -5.58 -10.88 7.88
CA ARG A 185 -6.61 -10.48 8.85
C ARG A 185 -7.75 -11.47 8.84
N TYR A 186 -8.28 -11.80 10.04
CA TYR A 186 -9.25 -12.89 10.21
C TYR A 186 -10.53 -12.72 9.36
N GLU A 187 -10.94 -11.47 9.07
CA GLU A 187 -12.11 -11.17 8.27
C GLU A 187 -11.88 -11.15 6.75
N MET A 188 -10.63 -11.35 6.32
CA MET A 188 -10.22 -11.26 4.92
C MET A 188 -9.98 -12.65 4.31
N GLY A 189 -9.98 -12.70 2.99
CA GLY A 189 -9.63 -13.87 2.19
C GLY A 189 -8.52 -13.59 1.18
N ALA A 190 -8.13 -14.61 0.43
CA ALA A 190 -7.00 -14.53 -0.51
C ALA A 190 -7.16 -13.48 -1.63
N TYR A 191 -8.39 -13.08 -1.97
CA TYR A 191 -8.69 -12.05 -2.97
C TYR A 191 -9.01 -10.68 -2.36
N SER A 192 -8.95 -10.54 -1.04
CA SER A 192 -9.27 -9.28 -0.35
C SER A 192 -8.15 -8.25 -0.49
N HIS A 193 -8.50 -6.98 -0.35
CA HIS A 193 -7.59 -5.84 -0.32
C HIS A 193 -7.89 -4.90 0.85
N SER A 194 -7.04 -3.93 1.14
CA SER A 194 -7.07 -3.07 2.32
C SER A 194 -8.39 -2.29 2.53
N ARG A 195 -9.17 -2.05 1.48
CA ARG A 195 -10.43 -1.30 1.54
C ARG A 195 -11.69 -2.17 1.44
N GLU A 196 -11.53 -3.50 1.41
CA GLU A 196 -12.63 -4.46 1.21
C GLU A 196 -13.81 -4.24 2.18
N ILE A 197 -13.52 -4.16 3.49
CA ILE A 197 -14.56 -3.96 4.51
C ILE A 197 -15.31 -2.64 4.27
N ARG A 198 -14.58 -1.56 3.96
CA ARG A 198 -15.17 -0.25 3.73
C ARG A 198 -16.10 -0.26 2.51
N ILE A 199 -15.70 -0.92 1.43
CA ILE A 199 -16.52 -1.06 0.21
C ILE A 199 -17.76 -1.90 0.49
N ARG A 200 -17.62 -3.05 1.16
CA ARG A 200 -18.78 -3.88 1.54
C ARG A 200 -19.78 -3.12 2.39
N THR A 201 -19.31 -2.34 3.36
CA THR A 201 -20.19 -1.53 4.21
C THR A 201 -20.93 -0.49 3.38
N ALA A 202 -20.24 0.26 2.53
CA ALA A 202 -20.85 1.26 1.67
C ALA A 202 -21.90 0.66 0.72
N LEU A 203 -21.64 -0.51 0.13
CA LEU A 203 -22.60 -1.20 -0.73
C LEU A 203 -23.85 -1.68 0.03
N ARG A 204 -23.69 -2.16 1.26
CA ARG A 204 -24.83 -2.56 2.11
C ARG A 204 -25.69 -1.35 2.47
N GLU A 205 -25.07 -0.22 2.81
CA GLU A 205 -25.76 1.03 3.12
C GLU A 205 -26.53 1.56 1.90
N ALA A 206 -25.92 1.53 0.71
CA ALA A 206 -26.59 1.93 -0.53
C ALA A 206 -27.75 1.01 -0.94
N GLY A 207 -27.68 -0.29 -0.63
CA GLY A 207 -28.74 -1.26 -0.93
C GLY A 207 -29.95 -1.21 0.00
N SER A 208 -29.83 -0.54 1.16
CA SER A 208 -30.93 -0.40 2.15
C SER A 208 -31.91 0.74 1.87
N GLY A 209 -31.98 1.23 0.68
CA GLY A 209 -32.58 2.44 0.11
C GLY A 209 -34.01 2.85 0.41
N ASN A 210 -34.59 2.55 1.59
CA ASN A 210 -35.92 3.05 1.99
C ASN A 210 -35.91 3.92 3.28
N GLU A 211 -34.76 4.30 3.83
CA GLU A 211 -34.68 5.07 5.08
C GLU A 211 -33.88 6.38 4.96
N GLU A 212 -33.71 6.91 3.75
CA GLU A 212 -32.77 8.01 3.50
C GLU A 212 -32.99 9.23 4.40
N ASN A 213 -34.23 9.62 4.68
CA ASN A 213 -34.53 10.83 5.48
C ASN A 213 -34.27 10.64 6.98
N PHE A 214 -34.60 9.48 7.53
CA PHE A 214 -34.37 9.18 8.95
C PHE A 214 -32.90 8.88 9.23
N VAL A 215 -32.29 8.10 8.36
CA VAL A 215 -30.86 7.73 8.45
C VAL A 215 -29.94 8.96 8.40
N LEU A 216 -30.21 9.93 7.53
CA LEU A 216 -29.44 11.18 7.47
C LEU A 216 -29.49 11.98 8.79
N THR A 217 -30.64 11.94 9.50
CA THR A 217 -30.83 12.67 10.76
C THR A 217 -30.02 12.06 11.92
N VAL A 218 -29.87 10.74 11.96
CA VAL A 218 -29.18 10.02 13.06
C VAL A 218 -27.80 9.48 12.68
N LEU A 219 -27.40 9.59 11.42
CA LEU A 219 -26.14 9.07 10.89
C LEU A 219 -24.89 9.56 11.67
N PRO A 220 -24.75 10.85 12.05
CA PRO A 220 -23.60 11.31 12.82
C PRO A 220 -23.51 10.67 14.21
N ILE A 221 -24.66 10.49 14.88
CA ILE A 221 -24.74 9.82 16.19
C ILE A 221 -24.35 8.36 16.03
N ARG A 222 -24.90 7.66 15.04
CA ARG A 222 -24.57 6.26 14.73
C ARG A 222 -23.08 6.10 14.48
N ASN A 223 -22.50 6.93 13.61
CA ASN A 223 -21.08 6.90 13.29
C ASN A 223 -20.21 7.17 14.51
N PHE A 224 -20.63 8.06 15.40
CA PHE A 224 -19.95 8.31 16.68
C PHE A 224 -20.00 7.09 17.60
N VAL A 225 -21.20 6.52 17.80
CA VAL A 225 -21.38 5.30 18.62
C VAL A 225 -20.55 4.13 18.07
N GLU A 226 -20.62 3.87 16.77
CA GLU A 226 -19.82 2.81 16.13
C GLU A 226 -18.32 3.04 16.33
N LYS A 227 -17.87 4.31 16.26
CA LYS A 227 -16.46 4.67 16.50
C LYS A 227 -16.06 4.44 17.96
N VAL A 228 -16.91 4.82 18.91
CA VAL A 228 -16.69 4.57 20.34
C VAL A 228 -16.67 3.07 20.62
N VAL A 229 -17.63 2.32 20.13
CA VAL A 229 -17.67 0.84 20.29
C VAL A 229 -16.44 0.18 19.70
N ARG A 230 -15.98 0.65 18.54
CA ARG A 230 -14.74 0.16 17.89
C ARG A 230 -13.50 0.46 18.73
N VAL A 231 -13.39 1.69 19.26
CA VAL A 231 -12.25 2.09 20.11
C VAL A 231 -12.23 1.29 21.41
N LEU A 232 -13.39 1.19 22.09
CA LEU A 232 -13.51 0.42 23.35
C LEU A 232 -13.38 -1.09 23.10
N GLY A 233 -13.92 -1.60 22.01
CA GLY A 233 -13.82 -3.01 21.63
C GLY A 233 -12.38 -3.44 21.26
N ASN A 234 -11.62 -2.53 20.64
CA ASN A 234 -10.22 -2.78 20.30
C ASN A 234 -9.29 -2.73 21.53
N GLN A 235 -9.64 -1.97 22.57
CA GLN A 235 -8.84 -1.96 23.80
C GLN A 235 -8.79 -3.31 24.53
N ASN A 236 -9.78 -4.17 24.28
CA ASN A 236 -9.88 -5.51 24.90
C ASN A 236 -9.45 -6.67 23.99
N ARG A 237 -9.09 -6.41 22.73
CA ARG A 237 -8.58 -7.43 21.81
C ARG A 237 -7.06 -7.33 21.74
N SER A 238 -6.36 -8.44 22.02
CA SER A 238 -4.93 -8.51 21.74
C SER A 238 -4.71 -8.36 20.22
N GLU A 239 -3.65 -7.69 19.81
CA GLU A 239 -3.30 -7.50 18.40
C GLU A 239 -3.21 -8.86 17.67
N ALA A 240 -2.75 -9.90 18.36
CA ALA A 240 -2.71 -11.28 17.88
C ALA A 240 -4.08 -11.85 17.45
N SER A 241 -5.20 -11.27 17.91
CA SER A 241 -6.55 -11.71 17.50
C SER A 241 -7.02 -11.13 16.17
N PHE A 242 -6.26 -10.20 15.58
CA PHE A 242 -6.60 -9.61 14.29
C PHE A 242 -6.07 -10.41 13.10
N TYR A 243 -5.12 -11.34 13.32
CA TYR A 243 -4.44 -12.06 12.27
C TYR A 243 -4.50 -13.57 12.52
N ASP A 244 -4.55 -14.36 11.47
CA ASP A 244 -4.79 -15.80 11.54
C ASP A 244 -3.92 -16.68 10.63
N CYS A 245 -3.16 -16.16 9.67
CA CYS A 245 -2.33 -16.97 8.77
C CYS A 245 -1.34 -17.89 9.52
N HIS A 246 -0.79 -17.45 10.64
CA HIS A 246 0.10 -18.27 11.48
C HIS A 246 -0.60 -19.44 12.17
N LYS A 247 -1.95 -19.47 12.16
CA LYS A 247 -2.80 -20.53 12.74
C LYS A 247 -3.62 -21.27 11.69
N ASP A 248 -3.83 -20.66 10.53
CA ASP A 248 -4.63 -21.20 9.43
C ASP A 248 -3.73 -21.40 8.20
N SER A 249 -3.08 -22.57 8.15
CA SER A 249 -2.19 -22.92 7.04
C SER A 249 -2.91 -23.00 5.70
N ALA A 250 -4.19 -23.43 5.68
CA ALA A 250 -4.97 -23.52 4.46
C ALA A 250 -5.21 -22.12 3.85
N LYS A 251 -5.49 -21.13 4.70
CA LYS A 251 -5.61 -19.73 4.30
C LYS A 251 -4.27 -19.18 3.79
N ALA A 252 -3.18 -19.46 4.51
CA ALA A 252 -1.85 -19.03 4.09
C ALA A 252 -1.45 -19.62 2.74
N GLU A 253 -1.70 -20.91 2.51
CA GLU A 253 -1.48 -21.57 1.22
C GLU A 253 -2.32 -20.94 0.08
N GLN A 254 -3.58 -20.63 0.35
CA GLN A 254 -4.43 -20.00 -0.65
C GLN A 254 -3.93 -18.60 -1.02
N ILE A 255 -3.45 -17.80 -0.05
CA ILE A 255 -2.88 -16.48 -0.30
C ILE A 255 -1.61 -16.58 -1.14
N ALA A 256 -0.68 -17.47 -0.76
CA ALA A 256 0.55 -17.72 -1.51
C ALA A 256 0.25 -18.16 -2.94
N ARG A 257 -0.69 -19.07 -3.13
CA ARG A 257 -1.10 -19.57 -4.45
C ARG A 257 -1.69 -18.48 -5.34
N VAL A 258 -2.53 -17.60 -4.80
CA VAL A 258 -3.11 -16.48 -5.57
C VAL A 258 -1.99 -15.53 -6.02
N LEU A 259 -1.07 -15.13 -5.13
CA LEU A 259 0.06 -14.27 -5.47
C LEU A 259 0.92 -14.87 -6.59
N LEU A 260 1.30 -16.14 -6.46
CA LEU A 260 2.14 -16.83 -7.45
C LEU A 260 1.42 -17.05 -8.78
N SER A 261 0.11 -17.27 -8.74
CA SER A 261 -0.72 -17.38 -9.96
C SER A 261 -0.81 -16.05 -10.71
N ASP A 262 -0.96 -14.94 -9.98
CA ASP A 262 -0.95 -13.58 -10.53
C ASP A 262 0.39 -13.31 -11.22
N TRP A 263 1.50 -13.62 -10.58
CA TRP A 263 2.84 -13.47 -11.16
C TRP A 263 3.05 -14.35 -12.40
N LEU A 264 2.58 -15.60 -12.38
CA LEU A 264 2.70 -16.49 -13.53
C LEU A 264 1.90 -15.98 -14.74
N LEU A 265 0.70 -15.43 -14.50
CA LEU A 265 -0.10 -14.82 -15.55
C LEU A 265 0.62 -13.62 -16.18
N VAL A 266 1.15 -12.71 -15.36
CA VAL A 266 1.91 -11.55 -15.86
C VAL A 266 3.14 -12.00 -16.64
N LYS A 267 3.90 -12.98 -16.13
CA LYS A 267 5.04 -13.55 -16.84
C LYS A 267 4.67 -14.01 -18.25
N ASN A 268 3.63 -14.82 -18.37
CA ASN A 268 3.20 -15.34 -19.65
C ASN A 268 2.80 -14.22 -20.64
N LEU A 269 2.11 -13.19 -20.15
CA LEU A 269 1.74 -12.03 -20.97
C LEU A 269 2.95 -11.21 -21.40
N VAL A 270 3.88 -10.94 -20.47
CA VAL A 270 5.10 -10.16 -20.76
C VAL A 270 6.00 -10.89 -21.76
N GLU A 271 6.20 -12.18 -21.56
CA GLU A 271 7.03 -12.99 -22.47
C GLU A 271 6.38 -13.15 -23.87
N SER A 272 5.04 -13.10 -23.97
CA SER A 272 4.34 -13.20 -25.25
C SER A 272 4.67 -12.09 -26.25
N TYR A 273 5.15 -10.93 -25.76
CA TYR A 273 5.61 -9.83 -26.60
C TYR A 273 7.14 -9.59 -26.54
N GLY A 274 7.89 -10.55 -25.96
CA GLY A 274 9.36 -10.49 -25.88
C GLY A 274 9.92 -9.66 -24.72
N GLY A 275 9.09 -9.24 -23.76
CA GLY A 275 9.51 -8.55 -22.55
C GLY A 275 10.09 -9.50 -21.49
N THR A 276 10.69 -8.93 -20.47
CA THR A 276 11.22 -9.66 -19.30
C THR A 276 10.38 -9.35 -18.07
N PHE A 277 9.82 -10.38 -17.43
CA PHE A 277 9.13 -10.25 -16.15
C PHE A 277 10.04 -10.58 -14.96
N VAL A 278 10.06 -9.74 -13.94
CA VAL A 278 10.86 -9.91 -12.73
C VAL A 278 9.94 -9.82 -11.51
N PRO A 279 9.47 -10.95 -10.98
CA PRO A 279 8.74 -11.00 -9.72
C PRO A 279 9.71 -10.88 -8.54
N ILE A 280 9.37 -10.04 -7.57
CA ILE A 280 10.20 -9.74 -6.40
C ILE A 280 9.37 -9.90 -5.14
N LEU A 281 9.87 -10.73 -4.22
CA LEU A 281 9.38 -10.74 -2.85
C LEU A 281 10.13 -9.66 -2.07
N GLU A 282 9.39 -8.64 -1.66
CA GLU A 282 9.95 -7.45 -1.01
C GLU A 282 10.42 -7.73 0.43
N PRO A 283 11.41 -7.00 0.95
CA PRO A 283 11.88 -7.15 2.32
C PRO A 283 10.88 -6.56 3.31
N VAL A 284 10.90 -7.10 4.51
CA VAL A 284 10.25 -6.53 5.70
C VAL A 284 11.22 -6.58 6.87
N ILE A 285 11.08 -5.65 7.79
CA ILE A 285 12.00 -5.51 8.93
C ILE A 285 12.10 -6.77 9.80
N TYR A 286 11.09 -7.64 9.76
CA TYR A 286 11.06 -8.88 10.54
C TYR A 286 12.04 -9.95 10.04
N PHE A 287 12.53 -9.84 8.81
CA PHE A 287 13.56 -10.72 8.24
C PHE A 287 14.92 -10.02 8.09
N SER A 288 14.98 -8.71 8.32
CA SER A 288 16.21 -7.94 8.15
C SER A 288 16.95 -7.80 9.49
N ASP A 289 18.26 -8.07 9.46
CA ASP A 289 19.18 -7.74 10.54
C ASP A 289 19.73 -6.31 10.31
N THR A 290 18.99 -5.33 10.84
CA THR A 290 19.22 -3.89 10.60
C THR A 290 18.86 -3.08 11.85
N ASP A 291 19.36 -1.85 11.96
CA ASP A 291 19.03 -0.93 13.05
C ASP A 291 17.54 -0.57 13.04
N LYS A 292 16.84 -0.78 14.15
CA LYS A 292 15.37 -0.65 14.25
C LYS A 292 14.86 -0.10 15.58
N GLU A 293 15.72 0.39 16.44
CA GLU A 293 15.39 0.83 17.82
C GLU A 293 14.42 2.02 17.84
N HIS A 294 14.38 2.80 16.74
CA HIS A 294 13.48 3.94 16.56
C HIS A 294 12.05 3.51 16.19
N LEU A 295 11.80 2.21 15.93
CA LEU A 295 10.51 1.71 15.44
C LEU A 295 9.76 0.94 16.52
N LYS A 296 8.43 1.03 16.47
CA LYS A 296 7.51 0.21 17.26
C LYS A 296 6.97 -0.91 16.38
N LEU A 297 7.44 -2.12 16.61
CA LEU A 297 7.11 -3.27 15.80
C LEU A 297 6.04 -4.15 16.47
N SER A 298 5.20 -4.77 15.65
CA SER A 298 4.15 -5.69 16.08
C SER A 298 4.64 -7.13 15.97
N GLU A 299 4.69 -7.83 17.10
CA GLU A 299 5.01 -9.27 17.14
C GLU A 299 3.93 -10.10 16.42
N ALA A 300 2.67 -9.74 16.59
CA ALA A 300 1.56 -10.42 15.93
C ALA A 300 1.63 -10.35 14.40
N LEU A 301 2.16 -9.24 13.88
CA LEU A 301 2.38 -9.07 12.45
C LEU A 301 3.63 -9.85 11.99
N SER A 302 4.69 -9.91 12.79
CA SER A 302 5.88 -10.75 12.52
C SER A 302 5.49 -12.20 12.25
N TRP A 303 4.67 -12.80 13.12
CA TRP A 303 4.21 -14.19 12.94
C TRP A 303 3.51 -14.46 11.61
N GLN A 304 2.84 -13.45 11.01
CA GLN A 304 2.19 -13.61 9.71
C GLN A 304 3.22 -13.69 8.57
N TYR A 305 4.25 -12.82 8.62
CA TYR A 305 5.33 -12.84 7.65
C TYR A 305 6.17 -14.11 7.77
N GLU A 306 6.49 -14.55 9.00
CA GLU A 306 7.20 -15.79 9.28
C GLU A 306 6.45 -17.02 8.75
N ALA A 307 5.11 -17.00 8.79
CA ALA A 307 4.29 -18.07 8.24
C ALA A 307 4.21 -18.02 6.71
N LEU A 308 4.07 -16.83 6.11
CA LEU A 308 3.71 -16.75 4.69
C LEU A 308 4.90 -16.58 3.74
N PHE A 309 5.94 -15.82 4.11
CA PHE A 309 7.07 -15.57 3.20
C PHE A 309 7.89 -16.83 2.87
N PRO A 310 8.26 -17.68 3.85
CA PRO A 310 8.90 -18.96 3.52
C PRO A 310 7.98 -19.88 2.69
N LEU A 311 6.68 -19.89 2.97
CA LEU A 311 5.71 -20.67 2.22
C LEU A 311 5.60 -20.21 0.75
N ILE A 312 5.61 -18.91 0.48
CA ILE A 312 5.62 -18.37 -0.89
C ILE A 312 6.84 -18.87 -1.65
N VAL A 313 8.04 -18.79 -1.05
CA VAL A 313 9.29 -19.24 -1.67
C VAL A 313 9.30 -20.75 -1.91
N ASP A 314 8.89 -21.54 -0.93
CA ASP A 314 8.80 -22.99 -1.06
C ASP A 314 7.79 -23.42 -2.14
N MET A 315 6.59 -22.83 -2.14
CA MET A 315 5.55 -23.09 -3.13
C MET A 315 5.99 -22.67 -4.54
N LEU A 316 6.72 -21.53 -4.66
CA LEU A 316 7.26 -21.08 -5.95
C LEU A 316 8.16 -22.16 -6.56
N HIS A 317 9.08 -22.72 -5.78
CA HIS A 317 10.00 -23.74 -6.29
C HIS A 317 9.32 -25.07 -6.60
N ARG A 318 8.32 -25.46 -5.82
CA ARG A 318 7.63 -26.76 -6.00
C ARG A 318 6.54 -26.72 -7.08
N GLU A 319 5.74 -25.67 -7.12
CA GLU A 319 4.49 -25.62 -7.90
C GLU A 319 4.52 -24.60 -9.03
N PHE A 320 5.41 -23.60 -8.96
CA PHE A 320 5.55 -22.54 -9.95
C PHE A 320 7.00 -22.38 -10.47
N PRO A 321 7.69 -23.49 -10.83
CA PRO A 321 9.11 -23.46 -11.20
C PRO A 321 9.40 -22.54 -12.40
N GLN A 322 8.39 -22.21 -13.21
CA GLN A 322 8.51 -21.27 -14.32
C GLN A 322 8.86 -19.85 -13.85
N LEU A 323 8.56 -19.49 -12.61
CA LEU A 323 8.92 -18.19 -12.03
C LEU A 323 10.37 -18.16 -11.52
N ALA A 324 10.93 -19.30 -11.13
CA ALA A 324 12.19 -19.38 -10.37
C ALA A 324 13.38 -18.71 -11.07
N GLY A 325 13.47 -18.79 -12.41
CA GLY A 325 14.57 -18.19 -13.16
C GLY A 325 14.67 -16.67 -13.08
N ASN A 326 13.52 -16.00 -12.90
CA ASN A 326 13.43 -14.54 -12.85
C ASN A 326 13.07 -14.01 -11.46
N PHE A 327 12.69 -14.87 -10.54
CA PHE A 327 12.34 -14.50 -9.16
C PHE A 327 13.52 -13.92 -8.41
N MET A 328 13.24 -12.89 -7.60
CA MET A 328 14.19 -12.31 -6.67
C MET A 328 13.60 -12.31 -5.26
N ASP A 329 14.25 -13.02 -4.36
CA ASP A 329 13.98 -12.93 -2.94
C ASP A 329 14.87 -11.84 -2.35
N LEU A 330 14.26 -10.77 -1.83
CA LEU A 330 15.00 -9.65 -1.27
C LEU A 330 14.87 -9.53 0.26
N ARG A 331 14.45 -10.59 0.94
CA ARG A 331 14.18 -10.56 2.39
C ARG A 331 15.39 -10.16 3.24
N ASP A 332 16.60 -10.52 2.82
CA ASP A 332 17.88 -10.31 3.51
C ASP A 332 18.75 -9.18 2.91
N VAL A 333 18.24 -8.48 1.90
CA VAL A 333 19.03 -7.48 1.15
C VAL A 333 19.43 -6.27 1.98
N LEU A 334 18.75 -6.02 3.09
CA LEU A 334 18.96 -4.92 4.03
C LEU A 334 19.66 -5.33 5.34
N ASP A 335 20.32 -6.50 5.37
CA ASP A 335 21.09 -6.97 6.53
C ASP A 335 22.38 -6.17 6.69
N ARG A 336 22.31 -5.11 7.48
CA ARG A 336 23.43 -4.21 7.82
C ARG A 336 23.09 -3.35 9.03
N ASP A 337 24.09 -2.91 9.77
CA ASP A 337 24.01 -1.93 10.85
C ASP A 337 23.74 -0.51 10.28
N GLU A 338 22.55 -0.30 9.73
CA GLU A 338 22.09 0.95 9.14
C GLU A 338 20.56 1.08 9.34
N TYR A 339 20.05 2.31 9.39
CA TYR A 339 18.61 2.60 9.48
C TYR A 339 18.01 2.67 8.06
N PHE A 340 17.31 1.62 7.61
CA PHE A 340 16.66 1.59 6.30
C PHE A 340 15.15 1.84 6.35
N TYR A 341 14.50 1.42 7.42
CA TYR A 341 13.05 1.43 7.55
C TYR A 341 12.52 2.66 8.30
N ILE A 342 11.32 3.12 7.91
CA ILE A 342 10.55 4.15 8.61
C ILE A 342 9.33 3.58 9.36
N ASP A 343 9.02 2.33 9.09
CA ASP A 343 8.11 1.45 9.81
C ASP A 343 8.49 -0.01 9.49
N TRP A 344 7.54 -0.94 9.62
CA TRP A 344 7.80 -2.35 9.40
C TRP A 344 8.08 -2.77 7.92
N CYS A 345 7.81 -1.89 6.94
CA CYS A 345 8.00 -2.20 5.52
C CYS A 345 8.48 -1.04 4.64
N HIS A 346 8.15 0.22 5.00
CA HIS A 346 8.50 1.35 4.16
C HIS A 346 9.96 1.77 4.38
N LEU A 347 10.62 2.10 3.29
CA LEU A 347 12.04 2.40 3.26
C LEU A 347 12.30 3.90 3.14
N SER A 348 13.40 4.32 3.74
CA SER A 348 14.06 5.60 3.49
C SER A 348 14.86 5.57 2.17
N PRO A 349 15.39 6.70 1.69
CA PRO A 349 16.14 6.76 0.44
C PRO A 349 17.32 5.80 0.33
N ASN A 350 18.10 5.62 1.39
CA ASN A 350 19.22 4.68 1.39
C ASN A 350 18.75 3.22 1.25
N GLY A 351 17.62 2.86 1.86
CA GLY A 351 16.99 1.57 1.64
C GLY A 351 16.54 1.39 0.19
N ASN A 352 15.85 2.38 -0.38
CA ASN A 352 15.42 2.37 -1.78
C ASN A 352 16.58 2.24 -2.76
N GLN A 353 17.69 2.94 -2.51
CA GLN A 353 18.91 2.87 -3.33
C GLN A 353 19.48 1.46 -3.33
N ARG A 354 19.49 0.81 -2.17
CA ARG A 354 20.03 -0.54 -2.03
C ARG A 354 19.14 -1.58 -2.74
N ILE A 355 17.82 -1.47 -2.60
CA ILE A 355 16.85 -2.28 -3.33
C ILE A 355 17.04 -2.09 -4.84
N ALA A 356 17.10 -0.83 -5.30
CA ALA A 356 17.26 -0.50 -6.71
C ALA A 356 18.56 -1.06 -7.30
N ALA A 357 19.67 -1.02 -6.55
CA ALA A 357 20.94 -1.63 -6.97
C ALA A 357 20.78 -3.15 -7.14
N ARG A 358 20.13 -3.82 -6.22
CA ARG A 358 19.91 -5.27 -6.31
C ARG A 358 18.99 -5.65 -7.47
N ILE A 359 17.93 -4.85 -7.72
CA ILE A 359 17.04 -5.02 -8.88
C ILE A 359 17.83 -4.78 -10.17
N SER A 360 18.69 -3.75 -10.23
CA SER A 360 19.55 -3.48 -11.39
C SER A 360 20.45 -4.67 -11.73
N ASP A 361 21.13 -5.24 -10.74
CA ASP A 361 21.95 -6.43 -10.94
C ASP A 361 21.12 -7.60 -11.50
N GLY A 362 19.94 -7.82 -10.93
CA GLY A 362 19.02 -8.86 -11.36
C GLY A 362 18.49 -8.67 -12.77
N VAL A 363 18.08 -7.46 -13.15
CA VAL A 363 17.59 -7.11 -14.49
C VAL A 363 18.73 -7.26 -15.52
N ASN A 364 19.93 -6.72 -15.23
CA ASN A 364 21.08 -6.80 -16.13
C ASN A 364 21.50 -8.25 -16.41
N ALA A 365 21.50 -9.11 -15.39
CA ALA A 365 21.80 -10.53 -15.56
C ALA A 365 20.82 -11.24 -16.50
N ARG A 366 19.53 -10.86 -16.44
CA ARG A 366 18.43 -11.49 -17.23
C ARG A 366 18.27 -10.91 -18.63
N THR A 367 18.68 -9.67 -18.84
CA THR A 367 18.57 -8.99 -20.14
C THR A 367 19.87 -9.06 -20.98
N GLY A 368 20.84 -9.85 -20.55
CA GLY A 368 22.09 -10.10 -21.28
C GLY A 368 23.10 -8.93 -21.25
N LYS A 369 22.91 -7.92 -20.39
CA LYS A 369 23.95 -6.94 -20.11
C LYS A 369 24.95 -7.56 -19.15
N ALA A 370 26.04 -8.11 -19.69
CA ALA A 370 27.25 -8.39 -18.89
C ALA A 370 27.66 -7.11 -18.15
N MET A 371 28.02 -7.24 -16.87
CA MET A 371 28.58 -6.13 -16.11
C MET A 371 29.75 -5.53 -16.89
N ALA A 372 29.50 -4.42 -17.57
CA ALA A 372 30.59 -3.56 -18.00
C ALA A 372 31.23 -3.08 -16.70
N SER A 373 32.43 -3.58 -16.47
CA SER A 373 33.28 -3.41 -15.29
C SER A 373 33.10 -2.05 -14.63
N ARG A 374 32.63 -2.05 -13.40
CA ARG A 374 32.86 -0.95 -12.47
C ARG A 374 34.34 -0.99 -12.12
N GLN A 375 35.16 -0.29 -12.90
CA GLN A 375 36.50 0.16 -12.52
C GLN A 375 36.46 1.61 -12.05
#